data_c4ece22266b3531b723bbe3b7c6fca86
#
_entry.id   c4ece22266b3531b723bbe3b7c6fca86
#
_cell.length_a   1.000
_cell.length_b   1.000
_cell.length_c   1.000
_cell.angle_alpha   90.00
_cell.angle_beta   90.00
_cell.angle_gamma   90.00
#
_symmetry.space_group_name_H-M   'P 1'
#
loop_
_entity.id
_entity.type
_entity.pdbx_description
1 polymer ?
#
loop_
_entity_poly.entity_id
_entity_poly.type
_entity_poly.pdbx_seq_one_letter_code
_entity_poly.pdbx_strand_id
1 'polypeptide(L)'
;IHRTFPCHKDAPVIGLTGNFQEGACTLLEGYFTSILKAGGIPFIIPPVDDTDSLINSLNALDGLLLTGGADINPLFLGEEPVKELHSINPRRDRQELLLAKLAADRQIPILGICRGIQVMNDIHVQMEGKRIKHDQDLGRGYASHTVRIEKDSLLYKLFETEVLPVNSFHHQAVKEVAPGFRVTARSSDGVIEAMESTECKSMMGAQWHPEC
;
A
#
# COMPACT_ATOMS: atom_id res chain seq x y z
N ILE A 1 -38.48 16.09 7.82
CA ILE A 1 -38.44 15.18 6.66
C ILE A 1 -37.66 13.96 7.12
N HIS A 2 -38.36 12.94 7.67
CA HIS A 2 -37.72 11.65 7.98
C HIS A 2 -37.71 10.80 6.69
N ARG A 3 -36.67 10.90 5.88
CA ARG A 3 -36.32 9.86 4.91
C ARG A 3 -35.63 8.77 5.68
N THR A 4 -36.28 7.64 5.89
CA THR A 4 -35.60 6.39 6.28
C THR A 4 -34.72 5.97 5.11
N PHE A 5 -33.39 6.17 5.22
CA PHE A 5 -32.47 5.59 4.30
C PHE A 5 -32.32 4.11 4.71
N PRO A 6 -32.56 3.18 3.78
CA PRO A 6 -32.31 1.76 4.09
C PRO A 6 -30.84 1.59 4.47
N CYS A 7 -30.58 0.97 5.60
CA CYS A 7 -29.24 0.58 6.00
C CYS A 7 -28.82 -0.64 5.15
N HIS A 8 -28.23 -0.41 3.98
CA HIS A 8 -27.64 -1.46 3.18
C HIS A 8 -26.24 -1.74 3.72
N LYS A 9 -26.09 -2.86 4.41
CA LYS A 9 -24.81 -3.34 4.96
C LYS A 9 -24.03 -4.18 3.94
N ASP A 10 -24.36 -4.11 2.67
CA ASP A 10 -23.86 -5.02 1.65
C ASP A 10 -22.55 -4.53 0.98
N ALA A 11 -22.16 -3.27 1.19
CA ALA A 11 -20.92 -2.73 0.65
C ALA A 11 -19.78 -2.86 1.67
N PRO A 12 -18.62 -3.42 1.28
CA PRO A 12 -17.47 -3.56 2.20
C PRO A 12 -16.92 -2.20 2.63
N VAL A 13 -16.60 -2.07 3.90
CA VAL A 13 -15.95 -0.88 4.47
C VAL A 13 -14.44 -1.07 4.40
N ILE A 14 -13.78 -0.21 3.63
CA ILE A 14 -12.33 -0.28 3.42
C ILE A 14 -11.65 0.88 4.15
N GLY A 15 -10.82 0.54 5.13
CA GLY A 15 -9.98 1.51 5.83
C GLY A 15 -8.80 1.96 4.95
N LEU A 16 -8.60 3.27 4.81
CA LEU A 16 -7.49 3.85 4.10
C LEU A 16 -6.62 4.64 5.08
N THR A 17 -5.33 4.34 5.14
CA THR A 17 -4.42 5.12 5.98
C THR A 17 -4.16 6.49 5.37
N GLY A 18 -4.38 7.55 6.16
CA GLY A 18 -4.13 8.93 5.74
C GLY A 18 -2.67 9.35 5.97
N ASN A 19 -2.19 10.29 5.18
CA ASN A 19 -0.94 10.99 5.44
C ASN A 19 -1.16 12.10 6.49
N PHE A 20 -0.10 12.48 7.21
CA PHE A 20 -0.17 13.56 8.19
C PHE A 20 0.85 14.63 7.83
N GLN A 21 0.38 15.80 7.49
CA GLN A 21 1.22 16.93 7.10
C GLN A 21 0.63 18.22 7.68
N GLU A 22 1.47 19.05 8.30
CA GLU A 22 1.11 20.38 8.83
C GLU A 22 -0.13 20.37 9.74
N GLY A 23 -0.29 19.30 10.54
CA GLY A 23 -1.44 19.16 11.45
C GLY A 23 -2.72 18.66 10.79
N ALA A 24 -2.70 18.36 9.50
CA ALA A 24 -3.85 17.82 8.75
C ALA A 24 -3.64 16.37 8.34
N CYS A 25 -4.73 15.60 8.37
CA CYS A 25 -4.78 14.29 7.70
C CYS A 25 -5.14 14.52 6.22
N THR A 26 -4.29 14.03 5.31
CA THR A 26 -4.47 14.19 3.86
C THR A 26 -4.49 12.84 3.16
N LEU A 27 -5.25 12.75 2.07
CA LEU A 27 -5.35 11.56 1.23
C LEU A 27 -5.59 11.99 -0.23
N LEU A 28 -4.85 11.41 -1.18
CA LEU A 28 -5.07 11.66 -2.59
C LEU A 28 -6.42 11.07 -3.03
N GLU A 29 -7.13 11.81 -3.88
CA GLU A 29 -8.47 11.47 -4.36
C GLU A 29 -8.54 10.09 -5.03
N GLY A 30 -7.50 9.69 -5.77
CA GLY A 30 -7.45 8.42 -6.48
C GLY A 30 -7.76 7.22 -5.58
N TYR A 31 -7.27 7.20 -4.35
CA TYR A 31 -7.47 6.09 -3.42
C TYR A 31 -8.96 5.89 -3.07
N PHE A 32 -9.62 6.93 -2.58
CA PHE A 32 -11.03 6.77 -2.15
C PHE A 32 -12.00 6.69 -3.33
N THR A 33 -11.71 7.33 -4.46
CA THR A 33 -12.55 7.20 -5.66
C THR A 33 -12.45 5.80 -6.28
N SER A 34 -11.30 5.14 -6.21
CA SER A 34 -11.15 3.74 -6.65
C SER A 34 -11.98 2.78 -5.80
N ILE A 35 -12.02 2.97 -4.47
CA ILE A 35 -12.88 2.19 -3.58
C ILE A 35 -14.36 2.40 -3.91
N LEU A 36 -14.79 3.66 -4.12
CA LEU A 36 -16.17 3.98 -4.52
C LEU A 36 -16.55 3.33 -5.86
N LYS A 37 -15.66 3.38 -6.86
CA LYS A 37 -15.86 2.73 -8.17
C LYS A 37 -16.00 1.22 -8.06
N ALA A 38 -15.29 0.62 -7.09
CA ALA A 38 -15.39 -0.82 -6.79
C ALA A 38 -16.62 -1.20 -5.95
N GLY A 39 -17.47 -0.25 -5.57
CA GLY A 39 -18.67 -0.48 -4.77
C GLY A 39 -18.41 -0.56 -3.26
N GLY A 40 -17.21 -0.23 -2.78
CA GLY A 40 -16.86 -0.18 -1.37
C GLY A 40 -17.15 1.19 -0.72
N ILE A 41 -17.07 1.21 0.59
CA ILE A 41 -17.20 2.42 1.42
C ILE A 41 -15.81 2.80 1.91
N PRO A 42 -15.22 3.94 1.48
CA PRO A 42 -13.92 4.38 1.97
C PRO A 42 -14.05 4.96 3.38
N PHE A 43 -13.23 4.48 4.31
CA PHE A 43 -13.12 4.97 5.68
C PHE A 43 -11.68 5.44 5.94
N ILE A 44 -11.46 6.74 6.08
CA ILE A 44 -10.12 7.29 6.29
C ILE A 44 -9.72 7.11 7.75
N ILE A 45 -8.59 6.44 7.99
CA ILE A 45 -7.99 6.27 9.30
C ILE A 45 -6.93 7.37 9.47
N PRO A 46 -7.17 8.39 10.30
CA PRO A 46 -6.18 9.43 10.53
C PRO A 46 -5.00 8.88 11.32
N PRO A 47 -3.78 9.43 11.17
CA PRO A 47 -2.63 9.04 11.97
C PRO A 47 -2.84 9.41 13.46
N VAL A 48 -3.07 8.38 14.28
CA VAL A 48 -3.26 8.50 15.74
C VAL A 48 -2.30 7.58 16.48
N ASP A 49 -1.95 7.93 17.72
CA ASP A 49 -1.07 7.12 18.57
C ASP A 49 -1.87 6.22 19.54
N ASP A 50 -3.20 6.30 19.53
CA ASP A 50 -4.07 5.54 20.44
C ASP A 50 -4.36 4.14 19.90
N THR A 51 -3.76 3.14 20.54
CA THR A 51 -3.87 1.73 20.14
C THR A 51 -5.32 1.22 20.20
N ASP A 52 -6.10 1.61 21.21
CA ASP A 52 -7.48 1.15 21.35
C ASP A 52 -8.37 1.70 20.24
N SER A 53 -8.17 2.94 19.83
CA SER A 53 -8.85 3.53 18.67
C SER A 53 -8.49 2.81 17.38
N LEU A 54 -7.23 2.40 17.19
CA LEU A 54 -6.80 1.64 16.02
C LEU A 54 -7.43 0.25 15.98
N ILE A 55 -7.45 -0.44 17.13
CA ILE A 55 -8.12 -1.74 17.26
C ILE A 55 -9.61 -1.64 16.96
N ASN A 56 -10.28 -0.63 17.51
CA ASN A 56 -11.71 -0.39 17.27
C ASN A 56 -11.99 -0.01 15.81
N SER A 57 -11.11 0.75 15.17
CA SER A 57 -11.21 1.03 13.74
C SER A 57 -11.17 -0.25 12.92
N LEU A 58 -10.19 -1.15 13.18
CA LEU A 58 -10.11 -2.45 12.49
C LEU A 58 -11.37 -3.32 12.67
N ASN A 59 -12.03 -3.25 13.84
CA ASN A 59 -13.27 -3.99 14.08
C ASN A 59 -14.43 -3.55 13.17
N ALA A 60 -14.37 -2.35 12.61
CA ALA A 60 -15.39 -1.78 11.72
C ALA A 60 -15.07 -1.99 10.23
N LEU A 61 -13.94 -2.59 9.88
CA LEU A 61 -13.46 -2.71 8.51
C LEU A 61 -13.57 -4.13 7.96
N ASP A 62 -13.87 -4.22 6.68
CA ASP A 62 -13.85 -5.46 5.89
C ASP A 62 -12.52 -5.62 5.11
N GLY A 63 -11.72 -4.56 5.01
CA GLY A 63 -10.41 -4.55 4.36
C GLY A 63 -9.58 -3.31 4.74
N LEU A 64 -8.27 -3.39 4.53
CA LEU A 64 -7.31 -2.33 4.82
C LEU A 64 -6.50 -1.98 3.58
N LEU A 65 -6.45 -0.69 3.23
CA LEU A 65 -5.58 -0.13 2.21
C LEU A 65 -4.49 0.72 2.88
N LEU A 66 -3.25 0.24 2.81
CA LEU A 66 -2.07 1.01 3.19
C LEU A 66 -1.64 1.86 1.99
N THR A 67 -1.81 3.17 2.10
CA THR A 67 -1.61 4.09 0.98
C THR A 67 -0.15 4.51 0.80
N GLY A 68 0.18 5.03 -0.38
CA GLY A 68 1.47 5.67 -0.66
C GLY A 68 1.73 6.91 0.19
N GLY A 69 2.90 7.50 0.08
CA GLY A 69 3.26 8.73 0.81
C GLY A 69 4.74 8.84 1.12
N ALA A 70 5.07 9.56 2.20
CA ALA A 70 6.42 9.78 2.70
C ALA A 70 7.16 8.46 3.00
N ASP A 71 8.49 8.51 3.03
CA ASP A 71 9.33 7.36 3.35
C ASP A 71 9.06 6.84 4.76
N ILE A 72 9.34 5.58 4.99
CA ILE A 72 9.32 5.01 6.35
C ILE A 72 10.62 5.38 7.04
N ASN A 73 10.53 5.68 8.33
CA ASN A 73 11.71 5.95 9.14
C ASN A 73 12.59 4.69 9.22
N PRO A 74 13.83 4.71 8.67
CA PRO A 74 14.70 3.54 8.61
C PRO A 74 15.07 2.97 9.98
N LEU A 75 15.00 3.78 11.05
CA LEU A 75 15.25 3.32 12.42
C LEU A 75 14.25 2.24 12.88
N PHE A 76 13.02 2.23 12.33
CA PHE A 76 12.07 1.13 12.59
C PHE A 76 12.51 -0.19 11.98
N LEU A 77 13.42 -0.13 11.00
CA LEU A 77 13.95 -1.27 10.27
C LEU A 77 15.36 -1.66 10.74
N GLY A 78 15.88 -0.97 11.77
CA GLY A 78 17.26 -1.16 12.25
C GLY A 78 18.33 -0.63 11.29
N GLU A 79 17.95 0.26 10.37
CA GLU A 79 18.85 0.89 9.40
C GLU A 79 19.14 2.36 9.74
N GLU A 80 20.31 2.85 9.34
CA GLU A 80 20.65 4.26 9.46
C GLU A 80 20.06 5.08 8.30
N PRO A 81 19.64 6.34 8.56
CA PRO A 81 19.14 7.21 7.51
C PRO A 81 20.25 7.57 6.51
N VAL A 82 19.95 7.44 5.24
CA VAL A 82 20.82 7.82 4.12
C VAL A 82 20.43 9.18 3.57
N LYS A 83 21.33 9.83 2.84
CA LYS A 83 21.09 11.22 2.35
C LYS A 83 19.94 11.35 1.37
N GLU A 84 19.56 10.26 0.69
CA GLU A 84 18.46 10.19 -0.27
C GLU A 84 17.10 9.98 0.41
N LEU A 85 17.07 9.84 1.73
CA LEU A 85 15.82 9.77 2.50
C LEU A 85 15.07 11.08 2.37
N HIS A 86 13.81 10.98 1.96
CA HIS A 86 12.91 12.13 1.90
C HIS A 86 12.22 12.37 3.25
N SER A 87 11.05 12.99 3.22
CA SER A 87 10.27 13.23 4.44
C SER A 87 9.79 11.91 5.06
N ILE A 88 9.83 11.81 6.37
CA ILE A 88 9.33 10.69 7.16
C ILE A 88 8.21 11.14 8.09
N ASN A 89 7.34 10.22 8.48
CA ASN A 89 6.31 10.48 9.48
C ASN A 89 6.25 9.34 10.51
N PRO A 90 7.04 9.44 11.61
CA PRO A 90 7.13 8.35 12.59
C PRO A 90 5.80 8.01 13.28
N ARG A 91 4.85 8.94 13.34
CA ARG A 91 3.50 8.68 13.86
C ARG A 91 2.72 7.75 12.94
N ARG A 92 2.74 8.05 11.64
CA ARG A 92 2.13 7.22 10.61
C ARG A 92 2.81 5.85 10.53
N ASP A 93 4.14 5.81 10.64
CA ASP A 93 4.90 4.56 10.61
C ASP A 93 4.46 3.60 11.72
N ARG A 94 4.44 4.08 12.98
CA ARG A 94 3.98 3.27 14.13
C ARG A 94 2.55 2.76 13.94
N GLN A 95 1.66 3.62 13.48
CA GLN A 95 0.27 3.27 13.23
C GLN A 95 0.14 2.19 12.17
N GLU A 96 0.78 2.37 11.00
CA GLU A 96 0.61 1.45 9.89
C GLU A 96 1.27 0.10 10.13
N LEU A 97 2.44 0.06 10.79
CA LEU A 97 3.08 -1.19 11.22
C LEU A 97 2.16 -1.97 12.17
N LEU A 98 1.53 -1.28 13.13
CA LEU A 98 0.58 -1.91 14.05
C LEU A 98 -0.70 -2.39 13.32
N LEU A 99 -1.28 -1.55 12.45
CA LEU A 99 -2.48 -1.90 11.69
C LEU A 99 -2.22 -3.09 10.76
N ALA A 100 -1.08 -3.11 10.05
CA ALA A 100 -0.71 -4.21 9.16
C ALA A 100 -0.60 -5.53 9.94
N LYS A 101 0.09 -5.52 11.09
CA LYS A 101 0.21 -6.70 11.94
C LYS A 101 -1.13 -7.20 12.46
N LEU A 102 -1.94 -6.32 13.06
CA LEU A 102 -3.24 -6.68 13.62
C LEU A 102 -4.23 -7.15 12.54
N ALA A 103 -4.20 -6.54 11.36
CA ALA A 103 -5.05 -6.94 10.24
C ALA A 103 -4.62 -8.33 9.69
N ALA A 104 -3.31 -8.59 9.57
CA ALA A 104 -2.78 -9.90 9.17
C ALA A 104 -3.16 -10.99 10.18
N ASP A 105 -2.97 -10.76 11.48
CA ASP A 105 -3.35 -11.70 12.55
C ASP A 105 -4.85 -12.06 12.51
N ARG A 106 -5.68 -11.11 12.09
CA ARG A 106 -7.14 -11.29 11.96
C ARG A 106 -7.59 -11.76 10.59
N GLN A 107 -6.66 -11.98 9.66
CA GLN A 107 -6.95 -12.34 8.26
C GLN A 107 -7.86 -11.31 7.55
N ILE A 108 -7.80 -10.04 7.94
CA ILE A 108 -8.43 -8.93 7.23
C ILE A 108 -7.68 -8.73 5.90
N PRO A 109 -8.35 -8.63 4.75
CA PRO A 109 -7.70 -8.33 3.48
C PRO A 109 -6.87 -7.05 3.52
N ILE A 110 -5.64 -7.09 3.00
CA ILE A 110 -4.74 -5.93 2.97
C ILE A 110 -4.22 -5.72 1.55
N LEU A 111 -4.33 -4.47 1.08
CA LEU A 111 -3.62 -3.99 -0.11
C LEU A 111 -2.64 -2.88 0.30
N GLY A 112 -1.35 -3.06 0.00
CA GLY A 112 -0.33 -2.04 0.17
C GLY A 112 0.04 -1.41 -1.18
N ILE A 113 0.01 -0.08 -1.28
CA ILE A 113 0.37 0.66 -2.51
C ILE A 113 1.59 1.52 -2.24
N CYS A 114 2.62 1.42 -3.09
CA CYS A 114 3.87 2.19 -3.03
C CYS A 114 4.52 2.06 -1.63
N ARG A 115 4.47 3.09 -0.80
CA ARG A 115 4.89 2.99 0.59
C ARG A 115 4.19 1.83 1.35
N GLY A 116 2.93 1.55 1.04
CA GLY A 116 2.16 0.47 1.69
C GLY A 116 2.73 -0.94 1.46
N ILE A 117 3.33 -1.24 0.30
CA ILE A 117 4.03 -2.52 0.10
C ILE A 117 5.29 -2.59 0.97
N GLN A 118 5.95 -1.47 1.18
CA GLN A 118 7.14 -1.36 2.02
C GLN A 118 6.80 -1.58 3.50
N VAL A 119 5.68 -1.04 4.00
CA VAL A 119 5.18 -1.30 5.37
C VAL A 119 4.94 -2.78 5.63
N MET A 120 4.41 -3.50 4.65
CA MET A 120 4.13 -4.93 4.76
C MET A 120 5.39 -5.79 4.79
N ASN A 121 6.51 -5.27 4.34
CA ASN A 121 7.73 -6.06 4.10
C ASN A 121 8.90 -5.74 5.02
N ASP A 122 8.82 -4.74 5.88
CA ASP A 122 9.82 -4.40 6.90
C ASP A 122 11.26 -4.14 6.39
N ILE A 123 11.49 -4.01 5.06
CA ILE A 123 12.84 -3.84 4.48
C ILE A 123 12.84 -2.82 3.34
N HIS A 124 13.66 -1.77 3.45
CA HIS A 124 13.88 -0.76 2.42
C HIS A 124 15.23 -0.88 1.78
N VAL A 125 15.30 -0.63 0.46
CA VAL A 125 16.57 -0.40 -0.22
C VAL A 125 16.43 0.66 -1.28
N GLN A 126 17.40 1.52 -1.29
CA GLN A 126 17.61 2.45 -2.39
C GLN A 126 17.99 1.71 -3.67
N MET A 127 17.47 2.21 -4.79
CA MET A 127 17.65 1.56 -6.10
C MET A 127 18.91 2.05 -6.80
N GLU A 128 20.07 1.97 -6.13
CA GLU A 128 21.34 2.32 -6.76
C GLU A 128 21.65 1.40 -7.96
N GLY A 129 22.05 2.02 -9.07
CA GLY A 129 22.51 1.30 -10.28
C GLY A 129 21.40 0.69 -11.13
N LYS A 130 20.12 0.96 -10.88
CA LYS A 130 18.99 0.51 -11.70
C LYS A 130 18.92 1.27 -13.02
N ARG A 131 18.43 0.60 -14.07
CA ARG A 131 18.41 1.12 -15.45
C ARG A 131 17.14 1.83 -15.82
N ILE A 132 16.02 1.51 -15.13
CA ILE A 132 14.71 2.11 -15.38
C ILE A 132 14.53 3.31 -14.45
N LYS A 133 13.88 4.36 -14.97
CA LYS A 133 13.44 5.49 -14.16
C LYS A 133 12.16 5.13 -13.43
N HIS A 134 12.27 4.90 -12.11
CA HIS A 134 11.14 4.53 -11.26
C HIS A 134 10.42 5.75 -10.64
N ASP A 135 10.95 6.95 -10.81
CA ASP A 135 10.28 8.20 -10.49
C ASP A 135 10.05 8.99 -11.79
N GLN A 136 8.87 8.79 -12.38
CA GLN A 136 8.54 9.33 -13.71
C GLN A 136 8.21 10.81 -13.67
N ASP A 137 8.53 11.54 -14.77
CA ASP A 137 8.14 12.94 -14.98
C ASP A 137 6.76 13.07 -15.68
N LEU A 138 6.10 11.96 -15.94
CA LEU A 138 4.80 11.93 -16.60
C LEU A 138 3.65 12.10 -15.60
N GLY A 139 2.48 12.49 -16.08
CA GLY A 139 1.26 12.53 -15.27
C GLY A 139 0.91 11.14 -14.71
N ARG A 140 0.26 11.10 -13.57
CA ARG A 140 0.02 9.87 -12.79
C ARG A 140 -0.73 8.76 -13.55
N GLY A 141 -1.62 9.11 -14.46
CA GLY A 141 -2.39 8.16 -15.27
C GLY A 141 -1.63 7.56 -16.45
N TYR A 142 -0.34 7.86 -16.65
CA TYR A 142 0.47 7.29 -17.73
C TYR A 142 1.40 6.21 -17.23
N ALA A 143 1.44 5.08 -17.95
CA ALA A 143 2.43 4.03 -17.68
C ALA A 143 3.83 4.49 -18.11
N SER A 144 4.86 4.16 -17.33
CA SER A 144 6.26 4.50 -17.61
C SER A 144 7.13 3.29 -17.92
N HIS A 145 6.80 2.13 -17.37
CA HIS A 145 7.51 0.88 -17.64
C HIS A 145 6.56 -0.33 -17.56
N THR A 146 7.10 -1.52 -17.76
CA THR A 146 6.34 -2.76 -17.65
C THR A 146 6.85 -3.62 -16.51
N VAL A 147 5.95 -4.37 -15.90
CA VAL A 147 6.27 -5.42 -14.94
C VAL A 147 5.90 -6.78 -15.50
N ARG A 148 6.68 -7.81 -15.13
CA ARG A 148 6.37 -9.21 -15.44
C ARG A 148 5.73 -9.84 -14.22
N ILE A 149 4.55 -10.41 -14.42
CA ILE A 149 3.70 -11.00 -13.37
C ILE A 149 3.84 -12.52 -13.36
N GLU A 150 3.93 -13.12 -12.18
CA GLU A 150 3.94 -14.57 -11.98
C GLU A 150 2.54 -15.17 -12.15
N LYS A 151 2.41 -16.23 -12.98
CA LYS A 151 1.11 -16.81 -13.40
C LYS A 151 0.27 -17.40 -12.28
N ASP A 152 0.87 -17.85 -11.20
CA ASP A 152 0.19 -18.47 -10.06
C ASP A 152 -0.20 -17.46 -8.96
N SER A 153 -0.02 -16.14 -9.23
CA SER A 153 -0.27 -15.06 -8.26
C SER A 153 -1.71 -14.58 -8.23
N LEU A 154 -2.09 -13.90 -7.12
CA LEU A 154 -3.33 -13.15 -7.03
C LEU A 154 -3.38 -12.04 -8.09
N LEU A 155 -2.24 -11.38 -8.31
CA LEU A 155 -2.12 -10.32 -9.30
C LEU A 155 -2.43 -10.83 -10.73
N TYR A 156 -1.94 -12.01 -11.10
CA TYR A 156 -2.26 -12.62 -12.40
C TYR A 156 -3.75 -12.95 -12.53
N LYS A 157 -4.39 -13.42 -11.47
CA LYS A 157 -5.84 -13.67 -11.47
C LYS A 157 -6.67 -12.41 -11.66
N LEU A 158 -6.15 -11.23 -11.28
CA LEU A 158 -6.83 -9.95 -11.44
C LEU A 158 -6.66 -9.37 -12.84
N PHE A 159 -5.46 -9.46 -13.42
CA PHE A 159 -5.13 -8.80 -14.70
C PHE A 159 -5.10 -9.75 -15.91
N GLU A 160 -5.04 -11.05 -15.70
CA GLU A 160 -4.98 -12.11 -16.73
C GLU A 160 -3.88 -11.87 -17.79
N THR A 161 -2.77 -11.24 -17.38
CA THR A 161 -1.62 -10.95 -18.25
C THR A 161 -0.30 -11.18 -17.54
N GLU A 162 0.73 -11.60 -18.30
CA GLU A 162 2.10 -11.76 -17.79
C GLU A 162 2.91 -10.46 -17.86
N VAL A 163 2.46 -9.47 -18.61
CA VAL A 163 3.15 -8.20 -18.77
C VAL A 163 2.14 -7.06 -18.62
N LEU A 164 2.35 -6.22 -17.62
CA LEU A 164 1.47 -5.09 -17.31
C LEU A 164 2.25 -3.79 -17.42
N PRO A 165 1.80 -2.81 -18.23
CA PRO A 165 2.32 -1.45 -18.17
C PRO A 165 1.86 -0.76 -16.87
N VAL A 166 2.78 -0.13 -16.15
CA VAL A 166 2.52 0.52 -14.87
C VAL A 166 3.10 1.93 -14.80
N ASN A 167 2.50 2.80 -14.00
CA ASN A 167 3.08 4.07 -13.62
C ASN A 167 4.14 3.87 -12.51
N SER A 168 4.95 4.89 -12.21
CA SER A 168 6.03 4.73 -11.23
C SER A 168 6.40 6.07 -10.60
N PHE A 169 6.32 6.15 -9.27
CA PHE A 169 6.60 7.36 -8.47
C PHE A 169 7.33 6.99 -7.18
N HIS A 170 8.39 6.18 -7.29
CA HIS A 170 9.14 5.74 -6.12
C HIS A 170 10.65 5.76 -6.38
N HIS A 171 11.42 6.12 -5.36
CA HIS A 171 12.88 6.06 -5.33
C HIS A 171 13.38 4.96 -4.39
N GLN A 172 12.46 4.35 -3.63
CA GLN A 172 12.71 3.19 -2.77
C GLN A 172 11.91 1.99 -3.25
N ALA A 173 12.40 0.80 -3.00
CA ALA A 173 11.72 -0.45 -3.30
C ALA A 173 12.10 -1.53 -2.28
N VAL A 174 11.32 -2.59 -2.22
CA VAL A 174 11.61 -3.79 -1.44
C VAL A 174 12.88 -4.46 -1.97
N LYS A 175 13.88 -4.69 -1.10
CA LYS A 175 15.12 -5.39 -1.44
C LYS A 175 14.95 -6.90 -1.34
N GLU A 176 14.50 -7.34 -0.17
CA GLU A 176 14.28 -8.73 0.17
C GLU A 176 12.87 -8.89 0.70
N VAL A 177 12.23 -9.98 0.38
CA VAL A 177 10.85 -10.26 0.84
C VAL A 177 10.91 -10.83 2.25
N ALA A 178 10.09 -10.28 3.14
CA ALA A 178 9.94 -10.81 4.49
C ALA A 178 9.44 -12.27 4.48
N PRO A 179 9.76 -13.07 5.53
CA PRO A 179 9.16 -14.38 5.72
C PRO A 179 7.63 -14.31 5.62
N GLY A 180 7.00 -15.29 4.97
CA GLY A 180 5.55 -15.31 4.76
C GLY A 180 5.09 -14.50 3.54
N PHE A 181 6.01 -13.97 2.72
CA PHE A 181 5.71 -13.33 1.44
C PHE A 181 6.46 -13.95 0.28
N ARG A 182 5.93 -13.76 -0.95
CA ARG A 182 6.61 -14.09 -2.20
C ARG A 182 6.49 -12.95 -3.21
N VAL A 183 7.47 -12.80 -4.06
CA VAL A 183 7.44 -11.86 -5.18
C VAL A 183 6.45 -12.33 -6.22
N THR A 184 5.61 -11.42 -6.71
CA THR A 184 4.61 -11.72 -7.74
C THR A 184 4.75 -10.85 -8.99
N ALA A 185 5.55 -9.77 -8.95
CA ALA A 185 5.95 -9.04 -10.14
C ALA A 185 7.32 -8.38 -9.97
N ARG A 186 8.05 -8.26 -11.11
CA ARG A 186 9.31 -7.52 -11.22
C ARG A 186 9.35 -6.67 -12.48
N SER A 187 10.02 -5.53 -12.40
CA SER A 187 10.44 -4.75 -13.57
C SER A 187 11.60 -5.45 -14.31
N SER A 188 11.91 -4.99 -15.53
CA SER A 188 12.98 -5.61 -16.35
C SER A 188 14.38 -5.42 -15.77
N ASP A 189 14.61 -4.47 -14.89
CA ASP A 189 15.86 -4.28 -14.14
C ASP A 189 15.88 -5.01 -12.80
N GLY A 190 14.86 -5.83 -12.52
CA GLY A 190 14.80 -6.75 -11.39
C GLY A 190 14.24 -6.16 -10.10
N VAL A 191 13.75 -4.91 -10.10
CA VAL A 191 13.09 -4.33 -8.93
C VAL A 191 11.82 -5.11 -8.60
N ILE A 192 11.58 -5.36 -7.32
CA ILE A 192 10.35 -5.99 -6.85
C ILE A 192 9.22 -4.96 -6.95
N GLU A 193 8.24 -5.27 -7.77
CA GLU A 193 7.10 -4.39 -8.06
C GLU A 193 5.79 -4.86 -7.44
N ALA A 194 5.69 -6.16 -7.12
CA ALA A 194 4.57 -6.69 -6.36
C ALA A 194 4.97 -7.92 -5.56
N MET A 195 4.26 -8.13 -4.47
CA MET A 195 4.35 -9.31 -3.63
C MET A 195 3.00 -9.67 -3.02
N GLU A 196 2.86 -10.92 -2.58
CA GLU A 196 1.68 -11.40 -1.85
C GLU A 196 2.10 -12.28 -0.68
N SER A 197 1.24 -12.36 0.34
CA SER A 197 1.46 -13.23 1.47
C SER A 197 1.22 -14.71 1.09
N THR A 198 2.05 -15.59 1.62
CA THR A 198 1.86 -17.05 1.55
C THR A 198 1.05 -17.58 2.72
N GLU A 199 0.79 -16.77 3.73
CA GLU A 199 0.10 -17.11 4.98
C GLU A 199 -1.30 -16.48 5.07
N CYS A 200 -1.45 -15.22 4.58
CA CYS A 200 -2.72 -14.52 4.57
C CYS A 200 -3.39 -14.65 3.19
N LYS A 201 -4.65 -15.06 3.15
CA LYS A 201 -5.36 -15.34 1.90
C LYS A 201 -5.52 -14.15 0.95
N SER A 202 -5.58 -12.94 1.49
CA SER A 202 -5.86 -11.72 0.74
C SER A 202 -4.98 -10.57 1.22
N MET A 203 -3.66 -10.76 1.16
CA MET A 203 -2.69 -9.74 1.49
C MET A 203 -1.68 -9.63 0.35
N MET A 204 -1.67 -8.48 -0.31
CA MET A 204 -0.77 -8.19 -1.43
C MET A 204 -0.33 -6.73 -1.44
N GLY A 205 0.75 -6.46 -2.15
CA GLY A 205 1.24 -5.11 -2.36
C GLY A 205 1.70 -4.87 -3.78
N ALA A 206 1.57 -3.62 -4.24
CA ALA A 206 2.08 -3.12 -5.50
C ALA A 206 2.95 -1.88 -5.25
N GLN A 207 4.09 -1.79 -5.94
CA GLN A 207 5.00 -0.66 -5.82
C GLN A 207 4.54 0.52 -6.67
N TRP A 208 3.83 0.27 -7.77
CA TRP A 208 3.17 1.29 -8.58
C TRP A 208 1.86 1.78 -7.95
N HIS A 209 1.18 2.73 -8.63
CA HIS A 209 -0.04 3.37 -8.18
C HIS A 209 -1.25 2.95 -9.04
N PRO A 210 -1.92 1.82 -8.72
CA PRO A 210 -3.08 1.35 -9.48
C PRO A 210 -4.33 2.23 -9.33
N GLU A 211 -4.33 3.14 -8.36
CA GLU A 211 -5.42 4.10 -8.12
C GLU A 211 -5.39 5.31 -9.07
N CYS A 212 -4.37 5.43 -9.92
CA CYS A 212 -4.16 6.59 -10.81
C CYS A 212 -4.60 6.33 -12.26
#